data_0df713287653bee8f2560d60b05cfe08
#
_entry.id   0df713287653bee8f2560d60b05cfe08
#
_cell.length_a   1.000
_cell.length_b   1.000
_cell.length_c   1.000
_cell.angle_alpha   90.00
_cell.angle_beta   90.00
_cell.angle_gamma   90.00
#
_symmetry.space_group_name_H-M   'P 1'
#
loop_
_entity.id
_entity.type
_entity.pdbx_description
1 polymer ?
#
loop_
_entity_poly.entity_id
_entity_poly.type
_entity_poly.pdbx_seq_one_letter_code
_entity_poly.pdbx_strand_id
1 'polypeptide(L)'
;MGDEARQVWEAVQAIYAGFLAGDREAIDRNLSPEATLWDSAHEPLVRGRAELDAMRDRRAGSGPTPTALDAVDPVIDVFGDVALVRHVLLVRFAPESGEPEQRIRNTSVWRLEDGRWLCVHNHEDVLR
;
A
#
# COMPACT_ATOMS: atom_id res chain seq x y z
N MET A 1 -13.07 3.03 16.22
CA MET A 1 -11.71 2.51 15.95
C MET A 1 -10.81 2.88 17.13
N GLY A 2 -10.10 1.92 17.70
CA GLY A 2 -9.20 2.17 18.82
C GLY A 2 -7.94 2.94 18.38
N ASP A 3 -7.15 3.38 19.35
CA ASP A 3 -5.97 4.21 19.09
C ASP A 3 -4.94 3.50 18.22
N GLU A 4 -4.65 2.24 18.49
CA GLU A 4 -3.68 1.46 17.71
C GLU A 4 -4.16 1.24 16.28
N ALA A 5 -5.42 0.89 16.11
CA ALA A 5 -6.01 0.72 14.79
C ALA A 5 -5.97 2.04 14.00
N ARG A 6 -6.20 3.17 14.69
CA ARG A 6 -6.12 4.50 14.06
C ARG A 6 -4.70 4.80 13.59
N GLN A 7 -3.69 4.49 14.42
CA GLN A 7 -2.29 4.67 14.04
C GLN A 7 -1.93 3.87 12.79
N VAL A 8 -2.37 2.61 12.73
CA VAL A 8 -2.15 1.76 11.56
C VAL A 8 -2.84 2.35 10.33
N TRP A 9 -4.10 2.80 10.49
CA TRP A 9 -4.84 3.40 9.39
C TRP A 9 -4.20 4.69 8.88
N GLU A 10 -3.68 5.51 9.76
CA GLU A 10 -2.93 6.71 9.38
C GLU A 10 -1.69 6.35 8.57
N ALA A 11 -0.99 5.27 8.95
CA ALA A 11 0.18 4.81 8.22
C ALA A 11 -0.19 4.29 6.82
N VAL A 12 -1.31 3.57 6.69
CA VAL A 12 -1.83 3.13 5.39
C VAL A 12 -2.08 4.34 4.48
N GLN A 13 -2.78 5.35 5.02
CA GLN A 13 -3.09 6.56 4.26
C GLN A 13 -1.83 7.35 3.89
N ALA A 14 -0.83 7.37 4.76
CA ALA A 14 0.45 8.03 4.49
C ALA A 14 1.21 7.37 3.32
N ILE A 15 1.11 6.06 3.18
CA ILE A 15 1.70 5.35 2.04
C ILE A 15 1.09 5.86 0.73
N TYR A 16 -0.23 5.95 0.65
CA TYR A 16 -0.90 6.42 -0.56
C TYR A 16 -0.62 7.89 -0.86
N ALA A 17 -0.56 8.73 0.18
CA ALA A 17 -0.18 10.13 0.02
C ALA A 17 1.24 10.26 -0.53
N GLY A 18 2.17 9.44 -0.03
CA GLY A 18 3.54 9.40 -0.54
C GLY A 18 3.60 8.96 -2.00
N PHE A 19 2.77 7.98 -2.36
CA PHE A 19 2.69 7.52 -3.75
C PHE A 19 2.23 8.65 -4.69
N LEU A 20 1.17 9.37 -4.33
CA LEU A 20 0.67 10.49 -5.15
C LEU A 20 1.69 11.63 -5.25
N ALA A 21 2.47 11.85 -4.19
CA ALA A 21 3.50 12.88 -4.17
C ALA A 21 4.78 12.46 -4.91
N GLY A 22 4.90 11.19 -5.31
CA GLY A 22 6.13 10.67 -5.88
C GLY A 22 7.27 10.60 -4.87
N ASP A 23 6.94 10.50 -3.58
CA ASP A 23 7.90 10.51 -2.47
C ASP A 23 8.10 9.08 -1.96
N ARG A 24 9.07 8.39 -2.56
CA ARG A 24 9.37 7.00 -2.24
C ARG A 24 9.81 6.84 -0.77
N GLU A 25 10.53 7.81 -0.23
CA GLU A 25 10.98 7.77 1.16
C GLU A 25 9.79 7.84 2.13
N ALA A 26 8.81 8.67 1.84
CA ALA A 26 7.59 8.78 2.66
C ALA A 26 6.80 7.46 2.68
N ILE A 27 6.81 6.72 1.57
CA ILE A 27 6.22 5.38 1.51
C ILE A 27 7.04 4.42 2.39
N ASP A 28 8.34 4.37 2.14
CA ASP A 28 9.23 3.34 2.69
C ASP A 28 9.42 3.43 4.21
N ARG A 29 9.24 4.62 4.78
CA ARG A 29 9.29 4.75 6.25
C ARG A 29 8.20 3.95 6.95
N ASN A 30 7.14 3.59 6.25
CA ASN A 30 6.03 2.80 6.79
C ASN A 30 6.12 1.32 6.42
N LEU A 31 7.18 0.92 5.71
CA LEU A 31 7.41 -0.46 5.32
C LEU A 31 8.62 -1.03 6.05
N SER A 32 8.50 -2.27 6.53
CA SER A 32 9.67 -2.99 6.98
C SER A 32 10.65 -3.16 5.80
N PRO A 33 11.96 -3.05 6.01
CA PRO A 33 12.92 -3.33 4.93
C PRO A 33 12.82 -4.76 4.40
N GLU A 34 12.23 -5.67 5.16
CA GLU A 34 12.05 -7.08 4.79
C GLU A 34 10.62 -7.39 4.35
N ALA A 35 9.78 -6.37 4.16
CA ALA A 35 8.39 -6.56 3.77
C ALA A 35 8.28 -7.36 2.47
N THR A 36 7.24 -8.18 2.40
CA THR A 36 6.90 -8.95 1.21
C THR A 36 5.63 -8.42 0.58
N LEU A 37 5.49 -8.63 -0.72
CA LEU A 37 4.36 -8.06 -1.46
C LEU A 37 3.93 -9.00 -2.58
N TRP A 38 2.63 -9.31 -2.61
CA TRP A 38 1.97 -9.83 -3.80
C TRP A 38 1.40 -8.64 -4.56
N ASP A 39 2.03 -8.32 -5.68
CA ASP A 39 1.56 -7.24 -6.54
C ASP A 39 0.60 -7.81 -7.59
N SER A 40 -0.45 -7.06 -7.93
CA SER A 40 -1.48 -7.53 -8.85
C SER A 40 -1.00 -7.74 -10.29
N ALA A 41 0.13 -7.14 -10.66
CA ALA A 41 0.68 -7.19 -12.02
C ALA A 41 2.07 -7.83 -12.09
N HIS A 42 2.54 -8.46 -11.01
CA HIS A 42 3.86 -9.08 -10.93
C HIS A 42 3.70 -10.44 -10.25
N GLU A 43 3.94 -11.51 -10.96
CA GLU A 43 3.68 -12.87 -10.48
C GLU A 43 4.55 -13.31 -9.30
N PRO A 44 5.88 -13.14 -9.34
CA PRO A 44 6.70 -13.57 -8.20
C PRO A 44 6.45 -12.73 -6.96
N LEU A 45 6.60 -13.36 -5.80
CA LEU A 45 6.58 -12.63 -4.53
C LEU A 45 7.74 -11.65 -4.48
N VAL A 46 7.44 -10.38 -4.23
CA VAL A 46 8.46 -9.35 -4.01
C VAL A 46 8.97 -9.50 -2.58
N ARG A 47 10.27 -9.64 -2.40
CA ARG A 47 10.89 -9.89 -1.09
C ARG A 47 11.87 -8.78 -0.75
N GLY A 48 11.49 -7.94 0.19
CA GLY A 48 12.37 -6.92 0.71
C GLY A 48 12.54 -5.70 -0.18
N ARG A 49 13.25 -4.71 0.36
CA ARG A 49 13.39 -3.39 -0.26
C ARG A 49 14.10 -3.44 -1.60
N ALA A 50 15.15 -4.26 -1.73
CA ALA A 50 15.91 -4.31 -2.98
C ALA A 50 15.05 -4.82 -4.14
N GLU A 51 14.26 -5.88 -3.94
CA GLU A 51 13.37 -6.39 -4.98
C GLU A 51 12.25 -5.41 -5.28
N LEU A 52 11.73 -4.73 -4.25
CA LEU A 52 10.70 -3.71 -4.43
C LEU A 52 11.23 -2.55 -5.27
N ASP A 53 12.42 -2.07 -4.99
CA ASP A 53 13.04 -0.99 -5.75
C ASP A 53 13.29 -1.40 -7.21
N ALA A 54 13.74 -2.63 -7.44
CA ALA A 54 13.93 -3.13 -8.79
C ALA A 54 12.61 -3.17 -9.57
N MET A 55 11.52 -3.59 -8.94
CA MET A 55 10.19 -3.58 -9.56
C MET A 55 9.74 -2.16 -9.88
N ARG A 56 9.90 -1.23 -8.93
CA ARG A 56 9.55 0.18 -9.12
C ARG A 56 10.33 0.80 -10.28
N ASP A 57 11.62 0.53 -10.35
CA ASP A 57 12.47 1.10 -11.39
C ASP A 57 12.08 0.59 -12.78
N ARG A 58 11.70 -0.68 -12.89
CA ARG A 58 11.19 -1.22 -14.16
C ARG A 58 9.89 -0.57 -14.61
N ARG A 59 9.06 -0.10 -13.66
CA ARG A 59 7.76 0.52 -13.94
C ARG A 59 7.83 2.03 -14.10
N ALA A 60 8.94 2.64 -13.79
CA ALA A 60 9.07 4.10 -13.84
C ALA A 60 8.74 4.60 -15.25
N GLY A 61 7.80 5.55 -15.32
CA GLY A 61 7.37 6.16 -16.57
C GLY A 61 6.45 5.30 -17.43
N SER A 62 6.00 4.14 -16.96
CA SER A 62 5.06 3.29 -17.71
C SER A 62 3.64 3.42 -17.17
N GLY A 63 2.68 3.41 -18.10
CA GLY A 63 1.26 3.45 -17.77
C GLY A 63 0.75 4.82 -17.31
N PRO A 64 -0.57 4.96 -17.15
CA PRO A 64 -1.17 6.20 -16.68
C PRO A 64 -0.87 6.44 -15.20
N THR A 65 -0.74 7.71 -14.84
CA THR A 65 -0.47 8.10 -13.45
C THR A 65 -1.79 8.39 -12.74
N PRO A 66 -2.04 7.79 -11.58
CA PRO A 66 -3.23 8.10 -10.80
C PRO A 66 -3.25 9.57 -10.37
N THR A 67 -4.44 10.16 -10.35
CA THR A 67 -4.67 11.51 -9.82
C THR A 67 -5.26 11.49 -8.42
N ALA A 68 -5.85 10.36 -8.01
CA ALA A 68 -6.38 10.19 -6.66
C ALA A 68 -6.27 8.73 -6.23
N LEU A 69 -5.97 8.53 -4.97
CA LEU A 69 -5.92 7.23 -4.30
C LEU A 69 -6.72 7.37 -3.00
N ASP A 70 -7.91 6.77 -2.97
CA ASP A 70 -8.80 6.84 -1.80
C ASP A 70 -8.88 5.47 -1.13
N ALA A 71 -8.30 5.35 0.05
CA ALA A 71 -8.42 4.14 0.86
C ALA A 71 -9.71 4.22 1.67
N VAL A 72 -10.59 3.23 1.50
CA VAL A 72 -11.93 3.22 2.10
C VAL A 72 -12.25 1.87 2.73
N ASP A 73 -13.29 1.85 3.56
CA ASP A 73 -13.85 0.65 4.18
C ASP A 73 -12.83 -0.17 4.99
N PRO A 74 -12.07 0.47 5.89
CA PRO A 74 -11.06 -0.26 6.66
C PRO A 74 -11.69 -1.21 7.67
N VAL A 75 -11.15 -2.43 7.73
CA VAL A 75 -11.40 -3.37 8.83
C VAL A 75 -10.03 -3.73 9.39
N ILE A 76 -9.77 -3.33 10.62
CA ILE A 76 -8.46 -3.48 11.26
C ILE A 76 -8.64 -4.23 12.58
N ASP A 77 -7.94 -5.36 12.70
CA ASP A 77 -7.88 -6.12 13.92
C ASP A 77 -6.46 -6.08 14.47
N VAL A 78 -6.33 -5.75 15.74
CA VAL A 78 -5.02 -5.66 16.42
C VAL A 78 -4.87 -6.84 17.37
N PHE A 79 -3.78 -7.58 17.20
CA PHE A 79 -3.44 -8.75 18.00
C PHE A 79 -2.09 -8.50 18.68
N GLY A 80 -2.09 -7.76 19.79
CA GLY A 80 -0.85 -7.39 20.46
C GLY A 80 -0.02 -6.46 19.58
N ASP A 81 1.15 -6.93 19.14
CA ASP A 81 2.07 -6.16 18.30
C ASP A 81 1.91 -6.45 16.80
N VAL A 82 0.83 -7.13 16.43
CA VAL A 82 0.49 -7.43 15.02
C VAL A 82 -0.89 -6.87 14.71
N ALA A 83 -1.05 -6.27 13.54
CA ALA A 83 -2.34 -5.82 13.04
C ALA A 83 -2.62 -6.41 11.67
N LEU A 84 -3.87 -6.78 11.45
CA LEU A 84 -4.37 -7.26 10.16
C LEU A 84 -5.28 -6.18 9.60
N VAL A 85 -4.98 -5.69 8.41
CA VAL A 85 -5.73 -4.61 7.76
C VAL A 85 -6.36 -5.10 6.48
N ARG A 86 -7.67 -4.88 6.33
CA ARG A 86 -8.36 -5.07 5.06
C ARG A 86 -8.98 -3.74 4.67
N HIS A 87 -8.83 -3.36 3.42
CA HIS A 87 -9.44 -2.14 2.91
C HIS A 87 -9.59 -2.21 1.39
N VAL A 88 -10.32 -1.26 0.84
CA VAL A 88 -10.46 -1.08 -0.60
C VAL A 88 -9.74 0.20 -0.98
N LEU A 89 -8.98 0.15 -2.06
CA LEU A 89 -8.36 1.33 -2.65
C LEU A 89 -9.10 1.68 -3.94
N LEU A 90 -9.58 2.92 -4.03
CA LEU A 90 -10.15 3.46 -5.25
C LEU A 90 -9.08 4.26 -5.96
N VAL A 91 -8.75 3.87 -7.18
CA VAL A 91 -7.72 4.53 -7.99
C VAL A 91 -8.41 5.30 -9.11
N ARG A 92 -8.19 6.60 -9.18
CA ARG A 92 -8.74 7.45 -10.22
C ARG A 92 -7.64 8.03 -11.08
N PHE A 93 -7.97 8.19 -12.36
CA PHE A 93 -7.06 8.75 -13.35
C PHE A 93 -7.67 10.01 -13.95
N ALA A 94 -6.84 10.83 -14.59
CA ALA A 94 -7.33 12.02 -15.28
C ALA A 94 -8.33 11.64 -16.37
N PRO A 95 -9.44 12.39 -16.54
CA PRO A 95 -10.46 12.06 -17.55
C PRO A 95 -9.88 11.92 -18.96
N GLU A 96 -8.89 12.74 -19.31
CA GLU A 96 -8.25 12.70 -20.62
C GLU A 96 -7.40 11.45 -20.87
N SER A 97 -7.07 10.68 -19.83
CA SER A 97 -6.32 9.42 -19.99
C SER A 97 -7.17 8.31 -20.60
N GLY A 98 -8.50 8.40 -20.45
CA GLY A 98 -9.41 7.35 -20.86
C GLY A 98 -9.42 6.12 -19.94
N GLU A 99 -8.63 6.14 -18.88
CA GLU A 99 -8.56 5.01 -17.94
C GLU A 99 -9.73 5.03 -16.97
N PRO A 100 -10.45 3.90 -16.80
CA PRO A 100 -11.55 3.83 -15.84
C PRO A 100 -11.01 3.77 -14.41
N GLU A 101 -11.87 4.13 -13.45
CA GLU A 101 -11.58 3.94 -12.03
C GLU A 101 -11.32 2.46 -11.76
N GLN A 102 -10.32 2.19 -10.92
CA GLN A 102 -10.03 0.83 -10.47
C GLN A 102 -10.41 0.66 -9.01
N ARG A 103 -10.83 -0.54 -8.66
CA ARG A 103 -11.09 -0.95 -7.29
C ARG A 103 -10.12 -2.08 -6.94
N ILE A 104 -9.35 -1.87 -5.89
CA ILE A 104 -8.33 -2.81 -5.47
C ILE A 104 -8.62 -3.24 -4.04
N ARG A 105 -8.73 -4.55 -3.81
CA ARG A 105 -8.83 -5.09 -2.46
C ARG A 105 -7.42 -5.29 -1.93
N ASN A 106 -7.22 -4.86 -0.69
CA ASN A 106 -5.91 -4.96 -0.04
C ASN A 106 -6.03 -5.69 1.28
N THR A 107 -5.08 -6.59 1.52
CA THR A 107 -4.86 -7.20 2.83
C THR A 107 -3.41 -6.96 3.20
N SER A 108 -3.18 -6.39 4.36
CA SER A 108 -1.82 -6.13 4.83
C SER A 108 -1.65 -6.55 6.28
N VAL A 109 -0.44 -6.97 6.60
CA VAL A 109 -0.04 -7.34 7.94
C VAL A 109 0.99 -6.31 8.42
N TRP A 110 0.77 -5.81 9.62
CA TRP A 110 1.59 -4.77 10.25
C TRP A 110 2.15 -5.28 11.56
N ARG A 111 3.33 -4.82 11.91
CA ARG A 111 3.98 -5.17 13.17
C ARG A 111 4.46 -3.92 13.87
N LEU A 112 4.26 -3.88 15.18
CA LEU A 112 4.75 -2.81 16.03
C LEU A 112 6.23 -3.06 16.34
N GLU A 113 7.09 -2.15 15.90
CA GLU A 113 8.54 -2.23 16.12
C GLU A 113 9.04 -0.88 16.63
N ASP A 114 9.63 -0.86 17.79
CA ASP A 114 10.19 0.36 18.40
C ASP A 114 9.19 1.52 18.43
N GLY A 115 7.95 1.22 18.79
CA GLY A 115 6.89 2.22 18.91
C GLY A 115 6.25 2.64 17.58
N ARG A 116 6.62 2.01 16.48
CA ARG A 116 6.08 2.34 15.15
C ARG A 116 5.47 1.11 14.50
N TRP A 117 4.34 1.33 13.82
CA TRP A 117 3.73 0.27 13.01
C TRP A 117 4.36 0.26 11.62
N LEU A 118 4.90 -0.90 11.23
CA LEU A 118 5.49 -1.12 9.91
C LEU A 118 4.75 -2.23 9.18
N CYS A 119 4.46 -2.00 7.91
CA CYS A 119 3.87 -3.03 7.05
C CYS A 119 4.91 -4.10 6.77
N VAL A 120 4.56 -5.36 7.02
CA VAL A 120 5.45 -6.50 6.78
C VAL A 120 4.99 -7.37 5.61
N HIS A 121 3.73 -7.23 5.19
CA HIS A 121 3.21 -7.92 4.01
C HIS A 121 2.00 -7.17 3.45
N ASN A 122 1.90 -7.11 2.14
CA ASN A 122 0.72 -6.55 1.46
C ASN A 122 0.34 -7.43 0.27
N HIS A 123 -0.95 -7.65 0.11
CA HIS A 123 -1.51 -8.39 -1.02
C HIS A 123 -2.60 -7.56 -1.68
N GLU A 124 -2.47 -7.35 -2.98
CA GLU A 124 -3.43 -6.60 -3.79
C GLU A 124 -4.20 -7.51 -4.72
N ASP A 125 -5.49 -7.21 -4.90
CA ASP A 125 -6.38 -7.94 -5.80
C ASP A 125 -7.25 -6.92 -6.54
N VAL A 126 -6.97 -6.74 -7.83
CA VAL A 126 -7.72 -5.78 -8.66
C VAL A 126 -9.04 -6.41 -9.09
N LEU A 127 -10.14 -5.72 -8.79
CA LEU A 127 -11.47 -6.15 -9.24
C LEU A 127 -11.68 -5.72 -10.69
N ARG A 128 -12.12 -6.66 -11.50
CA ARG A 128 -12.33 -6.43 -12.93
C ARG A 128 -13.78 -6.63 -13.31
#